data_057aa051a534c9f15ea685ebb658f819
#
_entry.id   057aa051a534c9f15ea685ebb658f819
#
_cell.length_a   1.000
_cell.length_b   1.000
_cell.length_c   1.000
_cell.angle_alpha   90.00
_cell.angle_beta   90.00
_cell.angle_gamma   90.00
#
_symmetry.space_group_name_H-M   'P 1'
#
loop_
_entity.id
_entity.type
_entity.pdbx_description
1 polymer ?
#
loop_
_entity_poly.entity_id
_entity_poly.type
_entity_poly.pdbx_seq_one_letter_code
_entity_poly.pdbx_strand_id
1 'polypeptide(L)'
;MKKAEIGLIGLAVMGENLALNMESKGFTVAVFNRTAARVDAFVSGRGMKKNILPCHTLQEMTESLECPRKIMMMVKAGRAVDELIEQLLPLLDKRDILIDGGNSHFLDTIRRAQYVESKGLLYIGTGVSGGEEGALRGPSMMPGGSPAAWAHVKTIFQSICAKVEDGTPCCDWVGENGAGHFVKMIHNGIEYGDMQLICEAYHLMQTLLGLSADEMHQVFAEWNLGELNSYLIKITGDILAHKDG
;
A
#
# COMPACT_ATOMS: atom_id res chain seq x y z
N MET A 1 5.30 21.37 19.37
CA MET A 1 4.88 19.96 19.23
C MET A 1 5.85 19.25 18.30
N LYS A 2 6.08 17.94 18.50
CA LYS A 2 6.89 17.14 17.55
C LYS A 2 6.15 17.08 16.23
N LYS A 3 6.83 17.37 15.12
CA LYS A 3 6.27 17.26 13.78
C LYS A 3 6.27 15.79 13.32
N ALA A 4 5.38 15.46 12.41
CA ALA A 4 5.32 14.12 11.83
C ALA A 4 6.30 13.97 10.66
N GLU A 5 6.92 12.80 10.57
CA GLU A 5 7.84 12.46 9.49
C GLU A 5 7.13 12.21 8.16
N ILE A 6 5.86 11.81 8.20
CA ILE A 6 5.04 11.53 7.01
C ILE A 6 3.57 11.80 7.28
N GLY A 7 2.86 12.29 6.28
CA GLY A 7 1.41 12.41 6.26
C GLY A 7 0.77 11.29 5.45
N LEU A 8 -0.39 10.81 5.90
CA LEU A 8 -1.20 9.82 5.18
C LEU A 8 -2.63 10.32 5.03
N ILE A 9 -3.09 10.40 3.80
CA ILE A 9 -4.44 10.82 3.42
C ILE A 9 -5.26 9.63 2.97
N GLY A 10 -6.40 9.40 3.61
CA GLY A 10 -7.33 8.34 3.28
C GLY A 10 -7.27 7.18 4.28
N LEU A 11 -8.20 7.18 5.22
CA LEU A 11 -8.35 6.20 6.29
C LEU A 11 -9.42 5.16 5.93
N ALA A 12 -9.21 4.46 4.81
CA ALA A 12 -9.82 3.16 4.55
C ALA A 12 -8.88 2.06 5.07
N VAL A 13 -9.27 0.79 4.92
CA VAL A 13 -8.53 -0.37 5.45
C VAL A 13 -7.03 -0.29 5.20
N MET A 14 -6.60 -0.04 3.96
CA MET A 14 -5.17 0.03 3.62
C MET A 14 -4.47 1.21 4.28
N GLY A 15 -5.10 2.40 4.28
CA GLY A 15 -4.50 3.60 4.84
C GLY A 15 -4.34 3.51 6.37
N GLU A 16 -5.36 3.04 7.10
CA GLU A 16 -5.26 2.82 8.54
C GLU A 16 -4.12 1.84 8.87
N ASN A 17 -4.04 0.72 8.15
CA ASN A 17 -3.03 -0.30 8.39
C ASN A 17 -1.62 0.19 8.07
N LEU A 18 -1.41 0.95 7.00
CA LEU A 18 -0.13 1.57 6.70
C LEU A 18 0.28 2.61 7.75
N ALA A 19 -0.65 3.44 8.23
CA ALA A 19 -0.38 4.40 9.30
C ALA A 19 0.06 3.70 10.58
N LEU A 20 -0.62 2.62 10.98
CA LEU A 20 -0.25 1.80 12.14
C LEU A 20 1.09 1.09 11.95
N ASN A 21 1.38 0.60 10.76
CA ASN A 21 2.65 -0.03 10.44
C ASN A 21 3.81 0.98 10.55
N MET A 22 3.67 2.17 9.93
CA MET A 22 4.67 3.23 10.05
C MET A 22 4.90 3.61 11.51
N GLU A 23 3.84 3.80 12.28
CA GLU A 23 3.92 4.12 13.71
C GLU A 23 4.65 3.02 14.50
N SER A 24 4.36 1.74 14.22
CA SER A 24 5.01 0.60 14.87
C SER A 24 6.53 0.54 14.62
N LYS A 25 7.01 1.19 13.55
CA LYS A 25 8.45 1.34 13.23
C LYS A 25 9.05 2.61 13.83
N GLY A 26 8.30 3.35 14.65
CA GLY A 26 8.77 4.51 15.39
C GLY A 26 8.55 5.86 14.69
N PHE A 27 7.89 5.89 13.54
CA PHE A 27 7.56 7.14 12.85
C PHE A 27 6.32 7.80 13.48
N THR A 28 6.33 9.13 13.56
CA THR A 28 5.13 9.91 13.85
C THR A 28 4.39 10.13 12.53
N VAL A 29 3.11 9.81 12.50
CA VAL A 29 2.29 9.86 11.26
C VAL A 29 1.17 10.86 11.44
N ALA A 30 1.10 11.89 10.59
CA ALA A 30 -0.06 12.77 10.51
C ALA A 30 -1.11 12.12 9.61
N VAL A 31 -2.36 12.05 10.07
CA VAL A 31 -3.44 11.39 9.32
C VAL A 31 -4.57 12.36 9.02
N PHE A 32 -5.05 12.30 7.79
CA PHE A 32 -6.21 13.08 7.33
C PHE A 32 -7.16 12.20 6.54
N ASN A 33 -8.44 12.48 6.70
CA ASN A 33 -9.48 11.89 5.85
C ASN A 33 -10.57 12.93 5.57
N ARG A 34 -11.12 12.94 4.35
CA ARG A 34 -12.17 13.88 3.95
C ARG A 34 -13.37 13.88 4.91
N THR A 35 -13.70 12.73 5.50
CA THR A 35 -14.72 12.60 6.54
C THR A 35 -14.02 12.68 7.90
N ALA A 36 -14.15 13.80 8.61
CA ALA A 36 -13.48 14.05 9.89
C ALA A 36 -13.79 12.96 10.94
N ALA A 37 -15.04 12.49 11.02
CA ALA A 37 -15.44 11.44 11.94
C ALA A 37 -14.61 10.14 11.79
N ARG A 38 -14.03 9.86 10.61
CA ARG A 38 -13.12 8.72 10.43
C ARG A 38 -11.77 8.94 11.11
N VAL A 39 -11.27 10.17 11.09
CA VAL A 39 -10.05 10.55 11.81
C VAL A 39 -10.26 10.33 13.30
N ASP A 40 -11.37 10.85 13.83
CA ASP A 40 -11.71 10.74 15.26
C ASP A 40 -11.89 9.27 15.69
N ALA A 41 -12.62 8.49 14.90
CA ALA A 41 -12.81 7.05 15.16
C ALA A 41 -11.47 6.30 15.14
N PHE A 42 -10.60 6.60 14.18
CA PHE A 42 -9.30 5.94 14.08
C PHE A 42 -8.39 6.28 15.29
N VAL A 43 -8.25 7.56 15.65
CA VAL A 43 -7.36 7.95 16.74
C VAL A 43 -7.90 7.60 18.14
N SER A 44 -9.22 7.55 18.31
CA SER A 44 -9.84 7.08 19.57
C SER A 44 -9.89 5.55 19.66
N GLY A 45 -9.79 4.85 18.56
CA GLY A 45 -9.79 3.39 18.47
C GLY A 45 -8.39 2.81 18.27
N ARG A 46 -8.11 2.32 17.07
CA ARG A 46 -6.86 1.61 16.71
C ARG A 46 -5.59 2.47 16.84
N GLY A 47 -5.71 3.79 16.69
CA GLY A 47 -4.63 4.77 16.84
C GLY A 47 -4.44 5.30 18.26
N MET A 48 -5.24 4.84 19.23
CA MET A 48 -5.21 5.37 20.61
C MET A 48 -3.84 5.14 21.28
N LYS A 49 -3.30 6.17 21.88
CA LYS A 49 -1.98 6.18 22.56
C LYS A 49 -0.78 5.90 21.63
N LYS A 50 -0.94 6.12 20.35
CA LYS A 50 0.10 5.98 19.32
C LYS A 50 0.64 7.34 18.88
N ASN A 51 1.80 7.34 18.22
CA ASN A 51 2.38 8.56 17.65
C ASN A 51 1.67 8.96 16.32
N ILE A 52 0.35 9.09 16.40
CA ILE A 52 -0.51 9.48 15.28
C ILE A 52 -1.11 10.85 15.58
N LEU A 53 -0.89 11.80 14.66
CA LEU A 53 -1.41 13.16 14.76
C LEU A 53 -2.69 13.28 13.93
N PRO A 54 -3.87 13.47 14.57
CA PRO A 54 -5.10 13.72 13.83
C PRO A 54 -5.07 15.10 13.19
N CYS A 55 -5.46 15.18 11.91
CA CYS A 55 -5.64 16.42 11.19
C CYS A 55 -7.04 16.45 10.56
N HIS A 56 -7.77 17.53 10.74
CA HIS A 56 -9.14 17.70 10.25
C HIS A 56 -9.19 18.57 9.00
N THR A 57 -8.08 19.21 8.64
CA THR A 57 -7.89 19.96 7.40
C THR A 57 -6.56 19.60 6.75
N LEU A 58 -6.45 19.82 5.43
CA LEU A 58 -5.19 19.65 4.71
C LEU A 58 -4.13 20.68 5.18
N GLN A 59 -4.58 21.88 5.59
CA GLN A 59 -3.74 22.92 6.17
C GLN A 59 -3.07 22.42 7.46
N GLU A 60 -3.87 21.94 8.42
CA GLU A 60 -3.34 21.36 9.67
C GLU A 60 -2.34 20.23 9.39
N MET A 61 -2.64 19.38 8.41
CA MET A 61 -1.74 18.29 8.06
C MET A 61 -0.41 18.81 7.53
N THR A 62 -0.41 19.72 6.56
CA THR A 62 0.81 20.27 5.99
C THR A 62 1.65 21.01 7.00
N GLU A 63 1.02 21.75 7.92
CA GLU A 63 1.70 22.44 9.01
C GLU A 63 2.28 21.50 10.07
N SER A 64 1.73 20.29 10.22
CA SER A 64 2.20 19.29 11.17
C SER A 64 3.41 18.48 10.68
N LEU A 65 3.79 18.58 9.40
CA LEU A 65 4.86 17.78 8.80
C LEU A 65 6.24 18.44 8.87
N GLU A 66 7.27 17.60 8.94
CA GLU A 66 8.66 18.00 8.75
C GLU A 66 8.96 18.26 7.27
N CYS A 67 9.82 19.24 6.98
CA CYS A 67 10.27 19.54 5.62
C CYS A 67 11.52 18.72 5.23
N PRO A 68 11.60 18.26 3.97
CA PRO A 68 10.56 18.31 2.97
C PRO A 68 9.36 17.43 3.39
N ARG A 69 8.15 17.97 3.22
CA ARG A 69 6.93 17.26 3.59
C ARG A 69 6.74 16.04 2.71
N LYS A 70 6.34 14.92 3.30
CA LYS A 70 6.05 13.66 2.61
C LYS A 70 4.58 13.34 2.84
N ILE A 71 3.78 13.31 1.78
CA ILE A 71 2.33 13.08 1.88
C ILE A 71 1.94 11.90 1.01
N MET A 72 1.52 10.81 1.64
CA MET A 72 1.04 9.61 0.98
C MET A 72 -0.48 9.64 0.83
N MET A 73 -0.94 9.55 -0.40
CA MET A 73 -2.35 9.54 -0.78
C MET A 73 -2.81 8.09 -0.97
N MET A 74 -3.68 7.62 -0.08
CA MET A 74 -4.35 6.32 -0.13
C MET A 74 -5.82 6.50 -0.48
N VAL A 75 -6.08 7.09 -1.64
CA VAL A 75 -7.42 7.43 -2.13
C VAL A 75 -7.77 6.63 -3.38
N LYS A 76 -9.05 6.67 -3.77
CA LYS A 76 -9.49 6.00 -4.99
C LYS A 76 -8.75 6.55 -6.20
N ALA A 77 -8.21 5.65 -7.04
CA ALA A 77 -7.53 6.01 -8.28
C ALA A 77 -8.42 6.82 -9.23
N GLY A 78 -7.81 7.57 -10.14
CA GLY A 78 -8.49 8.42 -11.10
C GLY A 78 -8.67 9.85 -10.57
N ARG A 79 -9.79 10.48 -10.90
CA ARG A 79 -10.07 11.90 -10.64
C ARG A 79 -9.87 12.33 -9.18
N ALA A 80 -10.12 11.46 -8.22
CA ALA A 80 -9.94 11.78 -6.80
C ALA A 80 -8.47 12.12 -6.45
N VAL A 81 -7.50 11.50 -7.12
CA VAL A 81 -6.07 11.81 -6.95
C VAL A 81 -5.77 13.18 -7.54
N ASP A 82 -6.29 13.49 -8.73
CA ASP A 82 -6.09 14.79 -9.38
C ASP A 82 -6.68 15.93 -8.53
N GLU A 83 -7.92 15.78 -8.04
CA GLU A 83 -8.58 16.75 -7.17
C GLU A 83 -7.81 16.97 -5.85
N LEU A 84 -7.22 15.93 -5.29
CA LEU A 84 -6.43 16.05 -4.07
C LEU A 84 -5.10 16.75 -4.31
N ILE A 85 -4.43 16.48 -5.44
CA ILE A 85 -3.22 17.19 -5.85
C ILE A 85 -3.51 18.69 -5.94
N GLU A 86 -4.59 19.10 -6.62
CA GLU A 86 -4.95 20.53 -6.75
C GLU A 86 -5.20 21.20 -5.40
N GLN A 87 -5.79 20.49 -4.42
CA GLN A 87 -6.00 21.02 -3.07
C GLN A 87 -4.69 21.13 -2.27
N LEU A 88 -3.72 20.26 -2.52
CA LEU A 88 -2.45 20.26 -1.81
C LEU A 88 -1.45 21.28 -2.38
N LEU A 89 -1.45 21.51 -3.70
CA LEU A 89 -0.49 22.39 -4.36
C LEU A 89 -0.33 23.77 -3.70
N PRO A 90 -1.41 24.50 -3.31
CA PRO A 90 -1.26 25.82 -2.67
C PRO A 90 -0.72 25.78 -1.23
N LEU A 91 -0.66 24.58 -0.62
CA LEU A 91 -0.25 24.36 0.77
C LEU A 91 1.19 23.85 0.89
N LEU A 92 1.83 23.53 -0.23
CA LEU A 92 3.12 22.88 -0.27
C LEU A 92 4.22 23.80 -0.81
N ASP A 93 5.42 23.58 -0.33
CA ASP A 93 6.61 24.29 -0.76
C ASP A 93 7.40 23.46 -1.78
N LYS A 94 8.32 24.13 -2.49
CA LYS A 94 9.22 23.44 -3.43
C LYS A 94 9.96 22.30 -2.73
N ARG A 95 10.08 21.17 -3.43
CA ARG A 95 10.71 19.93 -2.98
C ARG A 95 9.88 19.11 -1.96
N ASP A 96 8.69 19.55 -1.56
CA ASP A 96 7.75 18.66 -0.87
C ASP A 96 7.35 17.51 -1.79
N ILE A 97 6.97 16.37 -1.21
CA ILE A 97 6.84 15.11 -1.91
C ILE A 97 5.39 14.63 -1.83
N LEU A 98 4.77 14.45 -2.97
CA LEU A 98 3.49 13.75 -3.10
C LEU A 98 3.73 12.30 -3.49
N ILE A 99 3.09 11.38 -2.78
CA ILE A 99 3.20 9.94 -2.96
C ILE A 99 1.80 9.40 -3.28
N ASP A 100 1.60 8.90 -4.49
CA ASP A 100 0.37 8.19 -4.88
C ASP A 100 0.53 6.70 -4.54
N GLY A 101 -0.10 6.27 -3.45
CA GLY A 101 -0.08 4.88 -2.99
C GLY A 101 -1.32 4.08 -3.40
N GLY A 102 -2.22 4.68 -4.18
CA GLY A 102 -3.38 4.00 -4.74
C GLY A 102 -3.03 3.06 -5.91
N ASN A 103 -4.03 2.35 -6.43
CA ASN A 103 -3.88 1.54 -7.65
C ASN A 103 -4.09 2.40 -8.90
N SER A 104 -3.33 3.46 -9.05
CA SER A 104 -3.43 4.37 -10.20
C SER A 104 -2.92 3.73 -11.49
N HIS A 105 -3.53 4.08 -12.60
CA HIS A 105 -3.05 3.69 -13.92
C HIS A 105 -1.71 4.41 -14.20
N PHE A 106 -0.71 3.67 -14.66
CA PHE A 106 0.66 4.20 -14.80
C PHE A 106 0.78 5.40 -15.75
N LEU A 107 -0.06 5.51 -16.79
CA LEU A 107 -0.08 6.67 -17.68
C LEU A 107 -0.60 7.93 -16.96
N ASP A 108 -1.57 7.80 -16.06
CA ASP A 108 -2.00 8.90 -15.21
C ASP A 108 -0.91 9.31 -14.24
N THR A 109 -0.16 8.34 -13.72
CA THR A 109 0.99 8.61 -12.84
C THR A 109 2.07 9.40 -13.56
N ILE A 110 2.39 9.06 -14.81
CA ILE A 110 3.33 9.81 -15.65
C ILE A 110 2.85 11.26 -15.82
N ARG A 111 1.60 11.46 -16.20
CA ARG A 111 1.00 12.78 -16.36
C ARG A 111 1.05 13.61 -15.08
N ARG A 112 0.69 12.99 -13.93
CA ARG A 112 0.73 13.63 -12.61
C ARG A 112 2.13 13.98 -12.18
N ALA A 113 3.10 13.09 -12.38
CA ALA A 113 4.51 13.36 -12.08
C ALA A 113 5.01 14.59 -12.83
N GLN A 114 4.80 14.65 -14.16
CA GLN A 114 5.19 15.80 -14.97
C GLN A 114 4.52 17.10 -14.49
N TYR A 115 3.24 17.04 -14.16
CA TYR A 115 2.49 18.20 -13.69
C TYR A 115 2.98 18.69 -12.32
N VAL A 116 3.11 17.81 -11.34
CA VAL A 116 3.55 18.13 -9.97
C VAL A 116 5.00 18.65 -9.98
N GLU A 117 5.87 18.01 -10.75
CA GLU A 117 7.28 18.43 -10.89
C GLU A 117 7.40 19.78 -11.59
N SER A 118 6.52 20.13 -12.54
CA SER A 118 6.45 21.46 -13.14
C SER A 118 6.15 22.58 -12.13
N LYS A 119 5.55 22.23 -10.98
CA LYS A 119 5.30 23.15 -9.85
C LYS A 119 6.45 23.19 -8.84
N GLY A 120 7.51 22.42 -9.07
CA GLY A 120 8.70 22.37 -8.22
C GLY A 120 8.61 21.41 -7.05
N LEU A 121 7.57 20.60 -6.98
CA LEU A 121 7.43 19.49 -6.02
C LEU A 121 8.07 18.22 -6.57
N LEU A 122 8.10 17.17 -5.76
CA LEU A 122 8.55 15.83 -6.17
C LEU A 122 7.38 14.85 -6.13
N TYR A 123 7.41 13.85 -7.00
CA TYR A 123 6.32 12.87 -7.11
C TYR A 123 6.83 11.43 -7.15
N ILE A 124 6.14 10.56 -6.41
CA ILE A 124 6.31 9.10 -6.44
C ILE A 124 4.95 8.44 -6.65
N GLY A 125 4.86 7.55 -7.64
CA GLY A 125 3.80 6.57 -7.73
C GLY A 125 4.29 5.25 -7.16
N THR A 126 3.62 4.71 -6.14
CA THR A 126 4.04 3.46 -5.52
C THR A 126 2.93 2.43 -5.50
N GLY A 127 3.16 1.27 -6.12
CA GLY A 127 2.34 0.10 -5.91
C GLY A 127 2.52 -0.43 -4.48
N VAL A 128 1.41 -0.79 -3.84
CA VAL A 128 1.40 -1.44 -2.53
C VAL A 128 0.69 -2.78 -2.65
N SER A 129 1.33 -3.86 -2.23
CA SER A 129 0.81 -5.22 -2.29
C SER A 129 0.88 -5.91 -0.93
N GLY A 130 -0.03 -6.86 -0.70
CA GLY A 130 -0.12 -7.64 0.53
C GLY A 130 -1.50 -7.59 1.21
N GLY A 131 -2.46 -6.88 0.62
CA GLY A 131 -3.81 -6.75 1.18
C GLY A 131 -3.82 -6.09 2.56
N GLU A 132 -4.86 -6.35 3.33
CA GLU A 132 -5.06 -5.78 4.67
C GLU A 132 -3.96 -6.17 5.65
N GLU A 133 -3.66 -7.46 5.69
CA GLU A 133 -2.64 -8.03 6.59
C GLU A 133 -1.24 -7.54 6.22
N GLY A 134 -0.90 -7.55 4.93
CA GLY A 134 0.38 -7.05 4.44
C GLY A 134 0.57 -5.56 4.73
N ALA A 135 -0.44 -4.73 4.53
CA ALA A 135 -0.36 -3.31 4.84
C ALA A 135 -0.02 -3.06 6.32
N LEU A 136 -0.55 -3.89 7.22
CA LEU A 136 -0.30 -3.79 8.66
C LEU A 136 1.05 -4.35 9.10
N ARG A 137 1.50 -5.46 8.51
CA ARG A 137 2.65 -6.22 9.03
C ARG A 137 3.89 -6.20 8.15
N GLY A 138 3.71 -5.94 6.86
CA GLY A 138 4.82 -5.89 5.91
C GLY A 138 4.32 -6.00 4.47
N PRO A 139 4.00 -4.89 3.81
CA PRO A 139 3.66 -4.90 2.39
C PRO A 139 4.90 -5.12 1.53
N SER A 140 4.70 -5.53 0.29
CA SER A 140 5.66 -5.29 -0.78
C SER A 140 5.35 -3.94 -1.43
N MET A 141 6.34 -3.09 -1.63
CA MET A 141 6.15 -1.77 -2.21
C MET A 141 7.04 -1.55 -3.45
N MET A 142 6.47 -0.94 -4.46
CA MET A 142 7.10 -0.69 -5.76
C MET A 142 7.14 0.82 -6.03
N PRO A 143 8.03 1.58 -5.36
CA PRO A 143 8.15 3.02 -5.58
C PRO A 143 8.82 3.32 -6.91
N GLY A 144 8.21 4.21 -7.69
CA GLY A 144 8.78 4.76 -8.92
C GLY A 144 8.49 6.24 -9.06
N GLY A 145 9.26 6.95 -9.87
CA GLY A 145 9.12 8.39 -10.08
C GLY A 145 10.42 9.13 -9.80
N SER A 146 10.37 10.28 -9.13
CA SER A 146 11.53 11.10 -8.86
C SER A 146 12.60 10.40 -7.99
N PRO A 147 13.84 10.20 -8.50
CA PRO A 147 14.94 9.68 -7.67
C PRO A 147 15.26 10.58 -6.47
N ALA A 148 15.07 11.91 -6.62
CA ALA A 148 15.25 12.85 -5.52
C ALA A 148 14.22 12.64 -4.40
N ALA A 149 12.98 12.29 -4.73
CA ALA A 149 11.97 11.92 -3.74
C ALA A 149 12.31 10.60 -3.04
N TRP A 150 12.80 9.61 -3.80
CA TRP A 150 13.16 8.30 -3.26
C TRP A 150 14.14 8.41 -2.08
N ALA A 151 15.16 9.26 -2.20
CA ALA A 151 16.13 9.48 -1.13
C ALA A 151 15.49 9.89 0.20
N HIS A 152 14.33 10.55 0.20
CA HIS A 152 13.63 11.01 1.40
C HIS A 152 12.63 10.00 1.97
N VAL A 153 12.11 9.08 1.14
CA VAL A 153 11.08 8.12 1.57
C VAL A 153 11.62 6.70 1.76
N LYS A 154 12.80 6.38 1.23
CA LYS A 154 13.43 5.07 1.24
C LYS A 154 13.41 4.43 2.64
N THR A 155 13.89 5.15 3.65
CA THR A 155 13.98 4.63 5.03
C THR A 155 12.62 4.25 5.57
N ILE A 156 11.59 5.07 5.35
CA ILE A 156 10.22 4.80 5.81
C ILE A 156 9.69 3.55 5.11
N PHE A 157 9.75 3.51 3.78
CA PHE A 157 9.20 2.42 2.98
C PHE A 157 9.89 1.08 3.27
N GLN A 158 11.21 1.06 3.29
CA GLN A 158 11.96 -0.17 3.58
C GLN A 158 11.77 -0.66 5.02
N SER A 159 11.47 0.24 5.97
CA SER A 159 11.21 -0.14 7.36
C SER A 159 9.88 -0.87 7.51
N ILE A 160 8.85 -0.46 6.78
CA ILE A 160 7.49 -1.00 6.89
C ILE A 160 7.24 -2.24 6.02
N CYS A 161 8.09 -2.49 5.02
CA CYS A 161 7.93 -3.60 4.09
C CYS A 161 8.30 -4.95 4.73
N ALA A 162 7.74 -6.02 4.16
CA ALA A 162 8.19 -7.38 4.42
C ALA A 162 9.68 -7.52 4.09
N LYS A 163 10.33 -8.48 4.70
CA LYS A 163 11.74 -8.79 4.46
C LYS A 163 11.88 -10.26 4.13
N VAL A 164 12.76 -10.56 3.18
CA VAL A 164 13.17 -11.92 2.91
C VAL A 164 14.16 -12.43 3.98
N GLU A 165 14.55 -13.70 3.92
CA GLU A 165 15.33 -14.36 4.97
C GLU A 165 16.63 -13.66 5.33
N ASP A 166 17.31 -13.04 4.36
CA ASP A 166 18.56 -12.30 4.57
C ASP A 166 18.34 -10.88 5.13
N GLY A 167 17.08 -10.50 5.38
CA GLY A 167 16.71 -9.18 5.87
C GLY A 167 16.51 -8.10 4.80
N THR A 168 16.68 -8.44 3.51
CA THR A 168 16.43 -7.49 2.41
C THR A 168 14.96 -7.13 2.35
N PRO A 169 14.60 -5.83 2.33
CA PRO A 169 13.20 -5.40 2.29
C PRO A 169 12.59 -5.65 0.89
N CYS A 170 11.34 -6.06 0.86
CA CYS A 170 10.55 -6.19 -0.37
C CYS A 170 10.13 -4.80 -0.90
N CYS A 171 11.10 -3.91 -1.04
CA CYS A 171 10.92 -2.54 -1.47
C CYS A 171 12.24 -1.93 -1.95
N ASP A 172 12.29 -1.59 -3.22
CA ASP A 172 13.34 -0.71 -3.74
C ASP A 172 12.77 0.14 -4.88
N TRP A 173 13.51 1.17 -5.29
CA TRP A 173 13.11 2.04 -6.38
C TRP A 173 13.16 1.30 -7.72
N VAL A 174 12.01 1.22 -8.41
CA VAL A 174 11.84 0.37 -9.60
C VAL A 174 11.99 1.13 -10.92
N GLY A 175 12.18 2.45 -10.89
CA GLY A 175 12.39 3.25 -12.09
C GLY A 175 11.70 4.61 -12.05
N GLU A 176 11.93 5.40 -13.08
CA GLU A 176 11.39 6.76 -13.21
C GLU A 176 9.91 6.79 -13.62
N ASN A 177 9.32 7.96 -13.55
CA ASN A 177 7.96 8.26 -14.04
C ASN A 177 6.90 7.35 -13.41
N GLY A 178 6.17 6.61 -14.24
CA GLY A 178 5.09 5.71 -13.82
C GLY A 178 5.53 4.29 -13.48
N ALA A 179 6.83 4.01 -13.35
CA ALA A 179 7.38 2.66 -13.20
C ALA A 179 6.78 1.91 -12.01
N GLY A 180 6.56 2.57 -10.86
CA GLY A 180 5.99 1.93 -9.68
C GLY A 180 4.60 1.34 -9.92
N HIS A 181 3.70 2.11 -10.51
CA HIS A 181 2.35 1.63 -10.86
C HIS A 181 2.36 0.67 -12.05
N PHE A 182 3.31 0.82 -12.98
CA PHE A 182 3.48 -0.14 -14.07
C PHE A 182 3.87 -1.53 -13.54
N VAL A 183 4.86 -1.59 -12.65
CA VAL A 183 5.28 -2.85 -12.01
C VAL A 183 4.13 -3.44 -11.19
N LYS A 184 3.38 -2.61 -10.43
CA LYS A 184 2.20 -3.08 -9.71
C LYS A 184 1.11 -3.64 -10.62
N MET A 185 0.90 -3.03 -11.77
CA MET A 185 -0.06 -3.53 -12.78
C MET A 185 0.36 -4.91 -13.29
N ILE A 186 1.64 -5.10 -13.62
CA ILE A 186 2.19 -6.40 -14.07
C ILE A 186 2.06 -7.44 -12.94
N HIS A 187 2.44 -7.09 -11.71
CA HIS A 187 2.26 -7.93 -10.53
C HIS A 187 0.81 -8.41 -10.41
N ASN A 188 -0.15 -7.50 -10.45
CA ASN A 188 -1.56 -7.87 -10.36
C ASN A 188 -2.01 -8.76 -11.53
N GLY A 189 -1.53 -8.51 -12.74
CA GLY A 189 -1.83 -9.34 -13.90
C GLY A 189 -1.37 -10.79 -13.71
N ILE A 190 -0.17 -11.00 -13.19
CA ILE A 190 0.38 -12.32 -12.88
C ILE A 190 -0.42 -12.97 -11.74
N GLU A 191 -0.65 -12.25 -10.64
CA GLU A 191 -1.40 -12.75 -9.49
C GLU A 191 -2.82 -13.22 -9.86
N TYR A 192 -3.53 -12.47 -10.70
CA TYR A 192 -4.84 -12.90 -11.22
C TYR A 192 -4.75 -14.14 -12.11
N GLY A 193 -3.67 -14.28 -12.89
CA GLY A 193 -3.39 -15.51 -13.66
C GLY A 193 -3.19 -16.71 -12.75
N ASP A 194 -2.40 -16.58 -11.69
CA ASP A 194 -2.17 -17.64 -10.71
C ASP A 194 -3.47 -18.02 -9.99
N MET A 195 -4.26 -17.03 -9.59
CA MET A 195 -5.57 -17.28 -8.96
C MET A 195 -6.52 -18.02 -9.91
N GLN A 196 -6.51 -17.69 -11.19
CA GLN A 196 -7.32 -18.39 -12.20
C GLN A 196 -6.90 -19.86 -12.33
N LEU A 197 -5.60 -20.14 -12.40
CA LEU A 197 -5.08 -21.52 -12.46
C LEU A 197 -5.47 -22.33 -11.21
N ILE A 198 -5.40 -21.73 -10.02
CA ILE A 198 -5.87 -22.35 -8.77
C ILE A 198 -7.36 -22.68 -8.84
N CYS A 199 -8.19 -21.74 -9.35
CA CYS A 199 -9.63 -21.97 -9.51
C CYS A 199 -9.93 -23.07 -10.51
N GLU A 200 -9.18 -23.16 -11.61
CA GLU A 200 -9.33 -24.23 -12.61
C GLU A 200 -8.93 -25.59 -12.03
N ALA A 201 -7.83 -25.67 -11.30
CA ALA A 201 -7.41 -26.89 -10.60
C ALA A 201 -8.47 -27.34 -9.59
N TYR A 202 -8.99 -26.42 -8.76
CA TYR A 202 -10.09 -26.68 -7.85
C TYR A 202 -11.32 -27.24 -8.60
N HIS A 203 -11.74 -26.57 -9.68
CA HIS A 203 -12.90 -26.97 -10.45
C HIS A 203 -12.75 -28.40 -11.05
N LEU A 204 -11.58 -28.72 -11.60
CA LEU A 204 -11.28 -30.05 -12.12
C LEU A 204 -11.33 -31.12 -11.03
N MET A 205 -10.72 -30.86 -9.88
CA MET A 205 -10.75 -31.79 -8.73
C MET A 205 -12.18 -32.05 -8.27
N GLN A 206 -12.99 -31.00 -8.18
CA GLN A 206 -14.39 -31.11 -7.74
C GLN A 206 -15.25 -31.84 -8.77
N THR A 207 -15.17 -31.47 -10.08
CA THR A 207 -16.13 -31.91 -11.09
C THR A 207 -15.73 -33.21 -11.77
N LEU A 208 -14.44 -33.47 -12.01
CA LEU A 208 -13.97 -34.67 -12.69
C LEU A 208 -13.56 -35.78 -11.71
N LEU A 209 -12.94 -35.42 -10.60
CA LEU A 209 -12.47 -36.39 -9.61
C LEU A 209 -13.45 -36.58 -8.44
N GLY A 210 -14.43 -35.70 -8.29
CA GLY A 210 -15.44 -35.79 -7.24
C GLY A 210 -14.88 -35.58 -5.83
N LEU A 211 -13.71 -34.90 -5.69
CA LEU A 211 -13.06 -34.73 -4.40
C LEU A 211 -13.89 -33.82 -3.49
N SER A 212 -13.94 -34.16 -2.23
CA SER A 212 -14.50 -33.34 -1.15
C SER A 212 -13.55 -32.18 -0.81
N ALA A 213 -14.06 -31.18 -0.09
CA ALA A 213 -13.22 -30.04 0.38
C ALA A 213 -12.06 -30.51 1.26
N ASP A 214 -12.27 -31.52 2.11
CA ASP A 214 -11.23 -32.09 2.98
C ASP A 214 -10.12 -32.77 2.16
N GLU A 215 -10.46 -33.51 1.12
CA GLU A 215 -9.49 -34.15 0.23
C GLU A 215 -8.71 -33.09 -0.59
N MET A 216 -9.39 -32.08 -1.12
CA MET A 216 -8.74 -30.97 -1.80
C MET A 216 -7.84 -30.16 -0.87
N HIS A 217 -8.24 -29.94 0.40
CA HIS A 217 -7.36 -29.35 1.41
C HIS A 217 -6.04 -30.11 1.52
N GLN A 218 -6.07 -31.44 1.60
CA GLN A 218 -4.86 -32.26 1.69
C GLN A 218 -3.96 -32.09 0.47
N VAL A 219 -4.54 -32.04 -0.74
CA VAL A 219 -3.80 -31.81 -1.98
C VAL A 219 -3.08 -30.46 -1.96
N PHE A 220 -3.79 -29.37 -1.60
CA PHE A 220 -3.18 -28.05 -1.50
C PHE A 220 -2.13 -27.95 -0.39
N ALA A 221 -2.34 -28.64 0.74
CA ALA A 221 -1.34 -28.70 1.81
C ALA A 221 -0.07 -29.42 1.35
N GLU A 222 -0.19 -30.52 0.60
CA GLU A 222 0.96 -31.22 -0.01
C GLU A 222 1.69 -30.34 -1.04
N TRP A 223 0.97 -29.69 -1.95
CA TRP A 223 1.55 -28.76 -2.92
C TRP A 223 2.32 -27.62 -2.25
N ASN A 224 1.83 -27.14 -1.11
CA ASN A 224 2.50 -26.09 -0.35
C ASN A 224 3.79 -26.52 0.34
N LEU A 225 4.07 -27.84 0.42
CA LEU A 225 5.38 -28.35 0.89
C LEU A 225 6.43 -28.47 -0.21
N GLY A 226 6.03 -28.35 -1.48
CA GLY A 226 6.87 -28.53 -2.66
C GLY A 226 7.12 -27.25 -3.46
N GLU A 227 7.27 -27.42 -4.77
CA GLU A 227 7.58 -26.35 -5.73
C GLU A 227 6.50 -25.26 -5.82
N LEU A 228 5.25 -25.60 -5.49
CA LEU A 228 4.14 -24.67 -5.50
C LEU A 228 3.97 -23.90 -4.18
N ASN A 229 4.94 -23.99 -3.26
CA ASN A 229 4.90 -23.27 -1.99
C ASN A 229 4.69 -21.77 -2.23
N SER A 230 3.55 -21.27 -1.78
CA SER A 230 3.19 -19.86 -1.92
C SER A 230 2.05 -19.47 -0.98
N TYR A 231 1.92 -18.16 -0.76
CA TYR A 231 0.81 -17.62 0.02
C TYR A 231 -0.55 -18.04 -0.55
N LEU A 232 -0.74 -17.99 -1.88
CA LEU A 232 -2.02 -18.33 -2.51
C LEU A 232 -2.36 -19.82 -2.36
N ILE A 233 -1.41 -20.72 -2.54
CA ILE A 233 -1.60 -22.16 -2.33
C ILE A 233 -1.95 -22.45 -0.85
N LYS A 234 -1.20 -21.82 0.08
CA LYS A 234 -1.45 -21.97 1.51
C LYS A 234 -2.87 -21.54 1.89
N ILE A 235 -3.27 -20.32 1.53
CA ILE A 235 -4.61 -19.82 1.92
C ILE A 235 -5.75 -20.59 1.24
N THR A 236 -5.53 -21.13 0.03
CA THR A 236 -6.50 -22.00 -0.61
C THR A 236 -6.73 -23.27 0.21
N GLY A 237 -5.64 -23.89 0.66
CA GLY A 237 -5.73 -25.03 1.59
C GLY A 237 -6.48 -24.68 2.90
N ASP A 238 -6.13 -23.52 3.50
CA ASP A 238 -6.77 -23.05 4.74
C ASP A 238 -8.29 -22.80 4.56
N ILE A 239 -8.70 -22.20 3.43
CA ILE A 239 -10.11 -21.98 3.08
C ILE A 239 -10.86 -23.29 2.94
N LEU A 240 -10.28 -24.29 2.27
CA LEU A 240 -10.90 -25.60 2.08
C LEU A 240 -11.05 -26.39 3.38
N ALA A 241 -10.19 -26.14 4.36
CA ALA A 241 -10.31 -26.73 5.70
C ALA A 241 -11.38 -26.05 6.58
N HIS A 242 -11.82 -24.83 6.20
CA HIS A 242 -12.77 -24.06 7.01
C HIS A 242 -14.15 -24.74 6.99
N LYS A 243 -14.73 -24.92 8.18
CA LYS A 243 -16.09 -25.44 8.35
C LYS A 243 -16.98 -24.30 8.82
N ASP A 244 -18.03 -24.04 8.06
CA ASP A 244 -19.11 -23.17 8.55
C ASP A 244 -19.79 -23.88 9.72
N GLY A 245 -19.83 -23.18 10.88
CA GLY A 245 -20.39 -23.71 12.13
C GLY A 245 -21.92 -23.71 12.15
#